data_1069f4f719925806a7565432a4b150de
#
_entry.id   1069f4f719925806a7565432a4b150de
#
_cell.length_a   1.000
_cell.length_b   1.000
_cell.length_c   1.000
_cell.angle_alpha   90.00
_cell.angle_beta   90.00
_cell.angle_gamma   90.00
#
_symmetry.space_group_name_H-M   'P 1'
#
loop_
_entity.id
_entity.type
_entity.pdbx_description
1 polymer ?
#
loop_
_entity_poly.entity_id
_entity_poly.type
_entity_poly.pdbx_seq_one_letter_code
_entity_poly.pdbx_strand_id
1 'polypeptide(L)'
;MGSLCGISDLKYIAKANELCNKYTMDTISTGMVIAFAMQCYKEGLLTKEDTAGIELTFGNKEVLLVLIEKIVHREGLGDLLSQGSYLASQKIGKGAEKFIHQVKRQEIPMHDPRVKTGVGLQYALSDYGADHMKAPHDSFFKDQDSVGIKTMSGLGILEPVSPTDIGEKKVTLFKLLDIYWTVFDILGVCDFGYVPRSVGTMGELLKIIQSATGWETTWFELMKLGERSINMARIFNHREGFTSQDDTLPEVFFHNFKDGPLGGQGAINKEDFQKALRLRYELMGWNADTGIPTTAKLIELGLDWLIDEVKR
;
A
#
# COMPACT_ATOMS: atom_id res chain seq x y z
N MET A 1 8.89 -7.07 10.70
CA MET A 1 10.21 -7.23 11.35
C MET A 1 10.64 -8.71 11.42
N GLY A 2 9.84 -9.63 11.96
CA GLY A 2 10.24 -11.04 12.13
C GLY A 2 10.68 -11.73 10.84
N SER A 3 9.73 -12.29 10.10
CA SER A 3 9.99 -13.07 8.87
C SER A 3 10.82 -12.31 7.83
N LEU A 4 10.60 -11.02 7.70
CA LEU A 4 11.33 -10.15 6.77
C LEU A 4 12.85 -10.11 7.06
N CYS A 5 13.22 -10.05 8.34
CA CYS A 5 14.61 -10.05 8.78
C CYS A 5 15.15 -11.46 9.08
N GLY A 6 14.38 -12.53 8.78
CA GLY A 6 14.74 -13.90 9.06
C GLY A 6 14.71 -14.27 10.55
N ILE A 7 13.97 -13.54 11.38
CA ILE A 7 13.94 -13.71 12.84
C ILE A 7 12.64 -14.42 13.24
N SER A 8 12.77 -15.54 13.97
CA SER A 8 11.66 -16.34 14.50
C SER A 8 11.48 -16.23 16.02
N ASP A 9 12.38 -15.56 16.72
CA ASP A 9 12.29 -15.36 18.18
C ASP A 9 11.24 -14.32 18.52
N LEU A 10 10.05 -14.78 18.97
CA LEU A 10 8.92 -13.94 19.28
C LEU A 10 9.20 -12.89 20.37
N LYS A 11 10.09 -13.17 21.34
CA LYS A 11 10.45 -12.22 22.40
C LYS A 11 11.16 -10.99 21.82
N TYR A 12 12.09 -11.22 20.87
CA TYR A 12 12.79 -10.14 20.19
C TYR A 12 11.86 -9.34 19.26
N ILE A 13 10.95 -10.03 18.57
CA ILE A 13 9.94 -9.36 17.71
C ILE A 13 9.01 -8.49 18.57
N ALA A 14 8.52 -9.00 19.70
CA ALA A 14 7.70 -8.25 20.64
C ALA A 14 8.43 -7.02 21.22
N LYS A 15 9.73 -7.20 21.57
CA LYS A 15 10.54 -6.08 22.06
C LYS A 15 10.80 -5.03 20.97
N ALA A 16 11.04 -5.46 19.74
CA ALA A 16 11.18 -4.56 18.59
C ALA A 16 9.89 -3.76 18.34
N ASN A 17 8.73 -4.40 18.43
CA ASN A 17 7.43 -3.73 18.33
C ASN A 17 7.20 -2.74 19.47
N GLU A 18 7.54 -3.10 20.71
CA GLU A 18 7.47 -2.20 21.88
C GLU A 18 8.34 -0.96 21.66
N LEU A 19 9.56 -1.10 21.16
CA LEU A 19 10.44 0.03 20.87
C LEU A 19 9.87 0.94 19.78
N CYS A 20 9.38 0.36 18.69
CA CYS A 20 8.75 1.16 17.63
C CYS A 20 7.55 1.95 18.17
N ASN A 21 6.68 1.32 18.95
CA ASN A 21 5.54 2.01 19.57
C ASN A 21 5.99 3.11 20.55
N LYS A 22 6.99 2.82 21.38
CA LYS A 22 7.54 3.79 22.35
C LYS A 22 8.07 5.05 21.67
N TYR A 23 8.70 4.88 20.50
CA TYR A 23 9.32 5.98 19.76
C TYR A 23 8.48 6.49 18.58
N THR A 24 7.23 6.04 18.46
CA THR A 24 6.28 6.45 17.42
C THR A 24 6.81 6.17 16.01
N MET A 25 7.44 5.00 15.83
CA MET A 25 7.98 4.55 14.54
C MET A 25 7.03 3.53 13.89
N ASP A 26 6.84 3.64 12.58
CA ASP A 26 6.13 2.62 11.82
C ASP A 26 6.89 1.29 11.81
N THR A 27 6.22 0.21 12.23
CA THR A 27 6.83 -1.12 12.33
C THR A 27 7.10 -1.78 10.98
N ILE A 28 6.36 -1.39 9.94
CA ILE A 28 6.51 -1.90 8.57
C ILE A 28 7.77 -1.31 7.96
N SER A 29 7.83 0.01 7.86
CA SER A 29 8.98 0.71 7.28
C SER A 29 10.27 0.43 8.05
N THR A 30 10.23 0.41 9.39
CA THR A 30 11.39 0.04 10.21
C THR A 30 11.91 -1.35 9.86
N GLY A 31 11.01 -2.35 9.74
CA GLY A 31 11.40 -3.69 9.35
C GLY A 31 11.98 -3.76 7.94
N MET A 32 11.37 -3.04 6.98
CA MET A 32 11.84 -3.00 5.59
C MET A 32 13.20 -2.35 5.44
N VAL A 33 13.43 -1.22 6.10
CA VAL A 33 14.70 -0.51 6.05
C VAL A 33 15.84 -1.35 6.67
N ILE A 34 15.56 -2.05 7.77
CA ILE A 34 16.53 -2.97 8.38
C ILE A 34 16.84 -4.15 7.46
N ALA A 35 15.81 -4.77 6.86
CA ALA A 35 15.99 -5.87 5.91
C ALA A 35 16.75 -5.40 4.65
N PHE A 36 16.48 -4.18 4.15
CA PHE A 36 17.25 -3.56 3.08
C PHE A 36 18.73 -3.42 3.45
N ALA A 37 19.04 -2.95 4.66
CA ALA A 37 20.42 -2.86 5.13
C ALA A 37 21.09 -4.23 5.24
N MET A 38 20.39 -5.26 5.75
CA MET A 38 20.85 -6.65 5.78
C MET A 38 21.14 -7.17 4.37
N GLN A 39 20.28 -6.86 3.39
CA GLN A 39 20.50 -7.26 2.01
C GLN A 39 21.72 -6.54 1.40
N CYS A 40 21.86 -5.24 1.61
CA CYS A 40 23.04 -4.49 1.17
C CYS A 40 24.33 -5.02 1.77
N TYR A 41 24.31 -5.42 3.04
CA TYR A 41 25.45 -6.03 3.71
C TYR A 41 25.79 -7.41 3.11
N LYS A 42 24.79 -8.25 2.87
CA LYS A 42 24.93 -9.57 2.24
C LYS A 42 25.56 -9.46 0.84
N GLU A 43 25.19 -8.43 0.08
CA GLU A 43 25.70 -8.17 -1.28
C GLU A 43 27.03 -7.38 -1.29
N GLY A 44 27.61 -7.09 -0.12
CA GLY A 44 28.87 -6.38 0.01
C GLY A 44 28.80 -4.88 -0.34
N LEU A 45 27.61 -4.29 -0.41
CA LEU A 45 27.42 -2.85 -0.63
C LEU A 45 27.64 -2.05 0.65
N LEU A 46 27.39 -2.67 1.81
CA LEU A 46 27.78 -2.20 3.14
C LEU A 46 28.84 -3.14 3.72
N THR A 47 29.87 -2.58 4.29
CA THR A 47 30.99 -3.29 4.92
C THR A 47 30.90 -3.25 6.45
N LYS A 48 31.79 -3.97 7.14
CA LYS A 48 31.91 -3.86 8.61
C LYS A 48 32.30 -2.45 9.06
N GLU A 49 33.08 -1.74 8.28
CA GLU A 49 33.47 -0.34 8.55
C GLU A 49 32.21 0.57 8.46
N ASP A 50 31.40 0.43 7.43
CA ASP A 50 30.15 1.21 7.24
C ASP A 50 29.16 0.98 8.37
N THR A 51 29.18 -0.21 8.98
CA THR A 51 28.28 -0.63 10.06
C THR A 51 28.86 -0.44 11.46
N ALA A 52 30.05 0.13 11.58
CA ALA A 52 30.80 0.24 12.85
C ALA A 52 30.95 -1.13 13.57
N GLY A 53 31.27 -2.17 12.81
CA GLY A 53 31.52 -3.52 13.32
C GLY A 53 30.26 -4.38 13.51
N ILE A 54 29.06 -3.86 13.24
CA ILE A 54 27.82 -4.64 13.36
C ILE A 54 27.69 -5.59 12.17
N GLU A 55 27.46 -6.89 12.44
CA GLU A 55 27.20 -7.90 11.42
C GLU A 55 25.71 -7.94 11.06
N LEU A 56 25.33 -7.29 9.95
CA LEU A 56 23.94 -7.17 9.48
C LEU A 56 23.48 -8.45 8.76
N THR A 57 23.53 -9.59 9.41
CA THR A 57 23.08 -10.86 8.81
C THR A 57 21.61 -11.13 9.09
N PHE A 58 20.89 -11.68 8.09
CA PHE A 58 19.52 -12.15 8.30
C PHE A 58 19.49 -13.19 9.43
N GLY A 59 18.47 -13.09 10.30
CA GLY A 59 18.33 -13.95 11.48
C GLY A 59 19.04 -13.43 12.74
N ASN A 60 19.85 -12.40 12.64
CA ASN A 60 20.51 -11.80 13.81
C ASN A 60 19.53 -10.92 14.60
N LYS A 61 18.92 -11.50 15.61
CA LYS A 61 17.87 -10.87 16.41
C LYS A 61 18.37 -9.74 17.30
N GLU A 62 19.61 -9.81 17.77
CA GLU A 62 20.25 -8.77 18.58
C GLU A 62 20.43 -7.49 17.76
N VAL A 63 20.84 -7.63 16.51
CA VAL A 63 21.03 -6.53 15.58
C VAL A 63 19.73 -5.78 15.30
N LEU A 64 18.59 -6.48 15.26
CA LEU A 64 17.28 -5.84 15.08
C LEU A 64 17.05 -4.75 16.14
N LEU A 65 17.25 -5.06 17.42
CA LEU A 65 17.02 -4.08 18.51
C LEU A 65 18.04 -2.95 18.47
N VAL A 66 19.31 -3.28 18.22
CA VAL A 66 20.38 -2.30 18.11
C VAL A 66 20.11 -1.29 16.98
N LEU A 67 19.67 -1.77 15.82
CA LEU A 67 19.36 -0.87 14.69
C LEU A 67 18.14 0.01 14.95
N ILE A 68 17.11 -0.50 15.62
CA ILE A 68 15.94 0.31 16.00
C ILE A 68 16.40 1.50 16.87
N GLU A 69 17.18 1.25 17.92
CA GLU A 69 17.70 2.33 18.78
C GLU A 69 18.60 3.30 18.00
N LYS A 70 19.48 2.80 17.12
CA LYS A 70 20.31 3.68 16.27
C LYS A 70 19.49 4.53 15.30
N ILE A 71 18.43 3.99 14.73
CA ILE A 71 17.51 4.75 13.85
C ILE A 71 16.82 5.86 14.64
N VAL A 72 16.31 5.55 15.84
CA VAL A 72 15.66 6.51 16.72
C VAL A 72 16.59 7.66 17.07
N HIS A 73 17.83 7.35 17.48
CA HIS A 73 18.80 8.35 17.93
C HIS A 73 19.63 8.93 16.78
N ARG A 74 19.40 8.51 15.54
CA ARG A 74 20.12 8.97 14.34
C ARG A 74 21.64 8.79 14.46
N GLU A 75 22.08 7.62 14.91
CA GLU A 75 23.49 7.31 15.15
C GLU A 75 24.10 6.49 14.03
N GLY A 76 25.10 7.05 13.34
CA GLY A 76 25.84 6.33 12.28
C GLY A 76 24.96 5.77 11.19
N LEU A 77 24.99 4.44 10.98
CA LEU A 77 24.10 3.78 10.01
C LEU A 77 22.61 4.06 10.30
N GLY A 78 22.22 4.23 11.56
CA GLY A 78 20.85 4.55 11.95
C GLY A 78 20.37 5.88 11.38
N ASP A 79 21.22 6.92 11.30
CA ASP A 79 20.84 8.18 10.67
C ASP A 79 20.56 8.03 9.18
N LEU A 80 21.38 7.23 8.49
CA LEU A 80 21.14 6.90 7.09
C LEU A 80 19.79 6.17 6.90
N LEU A 81 19.52 5.17 7.71
CA LEU A 81 18.32 4.34 7.63
C LEU A 81 17.03 5.07 8.06
N SER A 82 17.14 6.07 8.95
CA SER A 82 16.00 6.88 9.40
C SER A 82 15.33 7.68 8.27
N GLN A 83 15.98 7.80 7.11
CA GLN A 83 15.46 8.53 5.95
C GLN A 83 14.66 7.62 4.97
N GLY A 84 14.47 6.36 5.33
CA GLY A 84 13.81 5.36 4.47
C GLY A 84 14.75 4.73 3.45
N SER A 85 14.33 3.59 2.90
CA SER A 85 15.15 2.78 1.99
C SER A 85 15.49 3.51 0.68
N TYR A 86 14.59 4.36 0.18
CA TYR A 86 14.80 5.12 -1.05
C TYR A 86 16.02 6.07 -0.94
N LEU A 87 16.02 6.95 0.05
CA LEU A 87 17.13 7.88 0.25
C LEU A 87 18.40 7.18 0.71
N ALA A 88 18.27 6.14 1.54
CA ALA A 88 19.40 5.32 1.97
C ALA A 88 20.08 4.66 0.77
N SER A 89 19.31 4.11 -0.19
CA SER A 89 19.89 3.47 -1.39
C SER A 89 20.67 4.44 -2.26
N GLN A 90 20.20 5.69 -2.41
CA GLN A 90 20.91 6.72 -3.16
C GLN A 90 22.25 7.09 -2.52
N LYS A 91 22.29 7.16 -1.18
CA LYS A 91 23.52 7.48 -0.44
C LYS A 91 24.52 6.33 -0.42
N ILE A 92 24.05 5.06 -0.32
CA ILE A 92 24.90 3.89 -0.43
C ILE A 92 25.46 3.76 -1.85
N GLY A 93 24.63 4.07 -2.86
CA GLY A 93 25.00 3.91 -4.27
C GLY A 93 25.29 2.46 -4.65
N LYS A 94 26.26 2.23 -5.55
CA LYS A 94 26.76 0.89 -5.93
C LYS A 94 25.68 -0.09 -6.43
N GLY A 95 24.51 0.41 -6.87
CA GLY A 95 23.38 -0.43 -7.29
C GLY A 95 22.44 -0.85 -6.16
N ALA A 96 22.48 -0.22 -4.98
CA ALA A 96 21.61 -0.52 -3.84
C ALA A 96 20.12 -0.31 -4.15
N GLU A 97 19.78 0.53 -5.11
CA GLU A 97 18.41 0.77 -5.57
C GLU A 97 17.70 -0.49 -6.08
N LYS A 98 18.42 -1.54 -6.43
CA LYS A 98 17.86 -2.84 -6.84
C LYS A 98 17.21 -3.61 -5.69
N PHE A 99 17.52 -3.25 -4.46
CA PHE A 99 17.08 -3.95 -3.25
C PHE A 99 16.02 -3.19 -2.46
N ILE A 100 15.59 -2.02 -2.93
CA ILE A 100 14.47 -1.31 -2.29
C ILE A 100 13.13 -1.88 -2.77
N HIS A 101 12.20 -2.02 -1.83
CA HIS A 101 10.82 -2.43 -2.11
C HIS A 101 9.89 -1.34 -1.58
N GLN A 102 9.55 -0.41 -2.45
CA GLN A 102 8.76 0.77 -2.11
C GLN A 102 7.90 1.25 -3.29
N VAL A 103 6.86 2.00 -3.01
CA VAL A 103 6.11 2.78 -4.01
C VAL A 103 5.94 4.19 -3.46
N LYS A 104 6.21 5.20 -4.27
CA LYS A 104 6.16 6.63 -3.87
C LYS A 104 6.92 6.91 -2.56
N ARG A 105 8.06 6.23 -2.38
CA ARG A 105 8.97 6.30 -1.22
C ARG A 105 8.41 5.71 0.09
N GLN A 106 7.28 5.03 0.03
CA GLN A 106 6.71 4.26 1.14
C GLN A 106 7.10 2.78 0.98
N GLU A 107 7.69 2.19 1.99
CA GLU A 107 8.06 0.77 2.02
C GLU A 107 6.83 -0.14 1.95
N ILE A 108 6.95 -1.24 1.20
CA ILE A 108 5.85 -2.19 0.98
C ILE A 108 5.54 -3.00 2.23
N PRO A 109 4.27 -3.12 2.64
CA PRO A 109 3.82 -4.06 3.66
C PRO A 109 4.02 -5.54 3.26
N MET A 110 3.99 -6.44 4.24
CA MET A 110 4.27 -7.88 4.09
C MET A 110 3.11 -8.67 3.43
N HIS A 111 2.55 -8.13 2.36
CA HIS A 111 1.57 -8.80 1.51
C HIS A 111 2.09 -8.83 0.08
N ASP A 112 2.39 -10.03 -0.43
CA ASP A 112 2.98 -10.18 -1.76
C ASP A 112 1.91 -10.05 -2.85
N PRO A 113 2.03 -9.08 -3.77
CA PRO A 113 1.08 -8.85 -4.86
C PRO A 113 0.98 -10.02 -5.84
N ARG A 114 1.97 -10.89 -5.92
CA ARG A 114 1.98 -12.05 -6.81
C ARG A 114 0.93 -13.10 -6.45
N VAL A 115 0.43 -13.08 -5.21
CA VAL A 115 -0.65 -13.96 -4.73
C VAL A 115 -1.95 -13.21 -4.43
N LYS A 116 -1.91 -11.87 -4.51
CA LYS A 116 -3.04 -10.96 -4.26
C LYS A 116 -2.90 -9.73 -5.14
N THR A 117 -3.27 -9.82 -6.40
CA THR A 117 -3.05 -8.75 -7.39
C THR A 117 -3.79 -7.45 -7.08
N GLY A 118 -4.93 -7.52 -6.39
CA GLY A 118 -5.64 -6.34 -5.89
C GLY A 118 -4.80 -5.53 -4.90
N VAL A 119 -4.01 -6.20 -4.06
CA VAL A 119 -3.02 -5.53 -3.19
C VAL A 119 -1.94 -4.83 -4.02
N GLY A 120 -1.56 -5.39 -5.17
CA GLY A 120 -0.65 -4.72 -6.12
C GLY A 120 -1.22 -3.41 -6.66
N LEU A 121 -2.52 -3.41 -7.00
CA LEU A 121 -3.22 -2.18 -7.40
C LEU A 121 -3.29 -1.17 -6.24
N GLN A 122 -3.52 -1.63 -5.00
CA GLN A 122 -3.47 -0.77 -3.81
C GLN A 122 -2.13 -0.07 -3.68
N TYR A 123 -1.02 -0.82 -3.76
CA TYR A 123 0.33 -0.25 -3.65
C TYR A 123 0.62 0.79 -4.72
N ALA A 124 0.32 0.47 -5.98
CA ALA A 124 0.61 1.35 -7.09
C ALA A 124 -0.23 2.64 -7.08
N LEU A 125 -1.52 2.53 -6.72
CA LEU A 125 -2.51 3.59 -6.90
C LEU A 125 -2.80 4.39 -5.63
N SER A 126 -2.29 3.96 -4.47
CA SER A 126 -2.39 4.74 -3.24
C SER A 126 -1.75 6.12 -3.41
N ASP A 127 -2.43 7.12 -2.90
CA ASP A 127 -2.04 8.52 -2.97
C ASP A 127 -0.85 8.88 -2.05
N TYR A 128 -0.60 8.09 -1.01
CA TYR A 128 0.50 8.29 -0.05
C TYR A 128 1.58 7.21 -0.09
N GLY A 129 1.55 6.31 -1.09
CA GLY A 129 2.53 5.24 -1.26
C GLY A 129 2.00 3.85 -0.94
N ALA A 130 2.88 2.86 -0.85
CA ALA A 130 2.48 1.47 -0.68
C ALA A 130 1.72 1.27 0.63
N ASP A 131 0.43 0.92 0.53
CA ASP A 131 -0.40 0.60 1.69
C ASP A 131 -1.35 -0.56 1.40
N HIS A 132 -1.34 -1.56 2.30
CA HIS A 132 -2.22 -2.73 2.22
C HIS A 132 -3.61 -2.47 2.81
N MET A 133 -3.84 -1.28 3.36
CA MET A 133 -5.11 -0.84 3.95
C MET A 133 -5.91 0.11 3.06
N LYS A 134 -5.44 0.38 1.83
CA LYS A 134 -6.16 1.25 0.88
C LYS A 134 -7.49 0.64 0.39
N ALA A 135 -7.62 -0.68 0.42
CA ALA A 135 -8.86 -1.41 0.10
C ALA A 135 -8.89 -2.78 0.79
N PRO A 136 -10.07 -3.41 0.96
CA PRO A 136 -10.17 -4.79 1.42
C PRO A 136 -9.40 -5.77 0.53
N HIS A 137 -8.76 -6.77 1.16
CA HIS A 137 -7.92 -7.72 0.46
C HIS A 137 -8.70 -8.72 -0.43
N ASP A 138 -8.06 -9.21 -1.47
CA ASP A 138 -8.56 -10.20 -2.43
C ASP A 138 -9.20 -11.44 -1.79
N SER A 139 -8.66 -11.89 -0.65
CA SER A 139 -9.16 -13.08 0.07
C SER A 139 -10.61 -12.97 0.55
N PHE A 140 -11.15 -11.77 0.67
CA PHE A 140 -12.55 -11.54 1.03
C PHE A 140 -13.53 -11.74 -0.13
N PHE A 141 -13.03 -11.91 -1.37
CA PHE A 141 -13.84 -11.96 -2.60
C PHE A 141 -13.50 -13.15 -3.51
N LYS A 142 -12.77 -14.14 -3.02
CA LYS A 142 -12.17 -15.21 -3.84
C LYS A 142 -13.15 -16.30 -4.32
N ASP A 143 -14.25 -16.51 -3.59
CA ASP A 143 -15.28 -17.52 -3.88
C ASP A 143 -16.66 -17.01 -3.45
N GLN A 144 -17.72 -17.74 -3.87
CA GLN A 144 -19.12 -17.33 -3.63
C GLN A 144 -19.48 -17.28 -2.13
N ASP A 145 -18.79 -18.05 -1.30
CA ASP A 145 -19.00 -18.08 0.15
C ASP A 145 -18.18 -17.04 0.90
N SER A 146 -17.31 -16.32 0.22
CA SER A 146 -16.49 -15.25 0.80
C SER A 146 -17.34 -14.15 1.41
N VAL A 147 -16.89 -13.64 2.56
CA VAL A 147 -17.63 -12.64 3.35
C VAL A 147 -17.92 -11.36 2.55
N GLY A 148 -17.00 -10.91 1.72
CA GLY A 148 -17.20 -9.72 0.89
C GLY A 148 -18.35 -9.88 -0.11
N ILE A 149 -18.46 -11.05 -0.76
CA ILE A 149 -19.56 -11.35 -1.68
C ILE A 149 -20.90 -11.34 -0.93
N LYS A 150 -20.95 -11.95 0.26
CA LYS A 150 -22.19 -12.04 1.07
C LYS A 150 -22.65 -10.70 1.65
N THR A 151 -21.73 -9.79 1.93
CA THR A 151 -22.02 -8.59 2.72
C THR A 151 -21.97 -7.28 1.94
N MET A 152 -21.34 -7.28 0.76
CA MET A 152 -21.14 -6.06 -0.03
C MET A 152 -21.89 -6.03 -1.37
N SER A 153 -22.93 -6.86 -1.51
CA SER A 153 -23.81 -6.88 -2.69
C SER A 153 -24.47 -5.53 -2.96
N GLY A 154 -24.71 -4.74 -1.93
CA GLY A 154 -25.23 -3.36 -2.03
C GLY A 154 -24.32 -2.39 -2.80
N LEU A 155 -23.05 -2.73 -2.99
CA LEU A 155 -22.13 -2.00 -3.86
C LEU A 155 -22.04 -2.61 -5.28
N GLY A 156 -22.88 -3.58 -5.62
CA GLY A 156 -22.83 -4.30 -6.90
C GLY A 156 -21.75 -5.39 -6.98
N ILE A 157 -21.16 -5.78 -5.84
CA ILE A 157 -20.17 -6.87 -5.76
C ILE A 157 -20.93 -8.19 -5.62
N LEU A 158 -21.16 -8.87 -6.75
CA LEU A 158 -22.05 -10.04 -6.82
C LEU A 158 -21.31 -11.35 -7.17
N GLU A 159 -20.14 -11.26 -7.77
CA GLU A 159 -19.38 -12.39 -8.28
C GLU A 159 -17.98 -12.44 -7.67
N PRO A 160 -17.46 -13.65 -7.39
CA PRO A 160 -16.11 -13.82 -6.91
C PRO A 160 -15.08 -13.43 -7.99
N VAL A 161 -13.92 -12.97 -7.51
CA VAL A 161 -12.77 -12.63 -8.36
C VAL A 161 -11.54 -13.34 -7.81
N SER A 162 -10.85 -14.11 -8.66
CA SER A 162 -9.62 -14.82 -8.25
C SER A 162 -8.62 -13.84 -7.64
N PRO A 163 -7.92 -14.19 -6.54
CA PRO A 163 -6.89 -13.36 -5.95
C PRO A 163 -5.76 -12.99 -6.92
N THR A 164 -5.50 -13.82 -7.92
CA THR A 164 -4.43 -13.62 -8.92
C THR A 164 -4.93 -13.06 -10.26
N ASP A 165 -6.22 -12.79 -10.41
CA ASP A 165 -6.75 -12.10 -11.58
C ASP A 165 -6.26 -10.63 -11.58
N ILE A 166 -5.97 -10.09 -12.76
CA ILE A 166 -5.59 -8.68 -12.96
C ILE A 166 -6.44 -8.03 -14.08
N GLY A 167 -7.47 -8.71 -14.54
CA GLY A 167 -8.37 -8.26 -15.60
C GLY A 167 -9.42 -7.25 -15.13
N GLU A 168 -10.38 -6.99 -16.02
CA GLU A 168 -11.43 -5.98 -15.84
C GLU A 168 -12.26 -6.16 -14.56
N LYS A 169 -12.59 -7.42 -14.21
CA LYS A 169 -13.34 -7.72 -12.98
C LYS A 169 -12.55 -7.30 -11.73
N LYS A 170 -11.24 -7.56 -11.70
CA LYS A 170 -10.38 -7.16 -10.60
C LYS A 170 -10.30 -5.65 -10.47
N VAL A 171 -10.08 -4.94 -11.57
CA VAL A 171 -9.97 -3.48 -11.57
C VAL A 171 -11.29 -2.81 -11.15
N THR A 172 -12.42 -3.34 -11.61
CA THR A 172 -13.75 -2.86 -11.21
C THR A 172 -14.00 -3.09 -9.71
N LEU A 173 -13.69 -4.30 -9.21
CA LEU A 173 -13.78 -4.62 -7.79
C LEU A 173 -12.90 -3.67 -6.97
N PHE A 174 -11.63 -3.52 -7.34
CA PHE A 174 -10.70 -2.62 -6.65
C PHE A 174 -11.22 -1.18 -6.61
N LYS A 175 -11.74 -0.65 -7.71
CA LYS A 175 -12.33 0.70 -7.75
C LYS A 175 -13.40 0.89 -6.66
N LEU A 176 -14.33 -0.05 -6.56
CA LEU A 176 -15.43 0.05 -5.59
C LEU A 176 -14.92 -0.02 -4.16
N LEU A 177 -13.96 -0.90 -3.90
CA LEU A 177 -13.41 -1.13 -2.58
C LEU A 177 -12.52 0.04 -2.11
N ASP A 178 -11.71 0.61 -2.99
CA ASP A 178 -10.89 1.79 -2.73
C ASP A 178 -11.75 2.99 -2.34
N ILE A 179 -12.81 3.28 -3.12
CA ILE A 179 -13.76 4.34 -2.80
C ILE A 179 -14.46 4.07 -1.46
N TYR A 180 -14.91 2.83 -1.23
CA TYR A 180 -15.61 2.44 -0.02
C TYR A 180 -14.74 2.64 1.24
N TRP A 181 -13.49 2.21 1.23
CA TRP A 181 -12.59 2.40 2.38
C TRP A 181 -12.13 3.83 2.54
N THR A 182 -11.97 4.58 1.47
CA THR A 182 -11.72 6.03 1.58
C THR A 182 -12.83 6.76 2.35
N VAL A 183 -14.07 6.26 2.33
CA VAL A 183 -15.14 6.81 3.20
C VAL A 183 -14.82 6.62 4.68
N PHE A 184 -14.24 5.48 5.08
CA PHE A 184 -13.85 5.26 6.49
C PHE A 184 -12.75 6.22 6.92
N ASP A 185 -11.74 6.46 6.06
CA ASP A 185 -10.67 7.43 6.33
C ASP A 185 -11.24 8.83 6.57
N ILE A 186 -12.17 9.27 5.71
CA ILE A 186 -12.82 10.58 5.83
C ILE A 186 -13.64 10.70 7.13
N LEU A 187 -14.33 9.63 7.50
CA LEU A 187 -15.18 9.59 8.70
C LEU A 187 -14.40 9.33 9.99
N GLY A 188 -13.13 8.97 9.91
CA GLY A 188 -12.32 8.55 11.05
C GLY A 188 -12.82 7.26 11.70
N VAL A 189 -13.39 6.36 10.90
CA VAL A 189 -13.93 5.07 11.34
C VAL A 189 -12.93 3.97 11.06
N CYS A 190 -12.70 3.09 12.05
CA CYS A 190 -11.76 1.98 11.89
C CYS A 190 -12.28 0.92 10.92
N ASP A 191 -11.50 0.58 9.89
CA ASP A 191 -11.81 -0.45 8.87
C ASP A 191 -12.07 -1.83 9.46
N PHE A 192 -11.47 -2.13 10.61
CA PHE A 192 -11.68 -3.40 11.30
C PHE A 192 -13.06 -3.51 11.97
N GLY A 193 -13.80 -2.42 12.10
CA GLY A 193 -15.12 -2.40 12.73
C GLY A 193 -16.24 -2.88 11.80
N TYR A 194 -16.07 -2.86 10.49
CA TYR A 194 -17.14 -3.08 9.52
C TYR A 194 -16.76 -4.06 8.41
N VAL A 195 -17.79 -4.46 7.60
CA VAL A 195 -17.60 -5.38 6.48
C VAL A 195 -16.52 -4.87 5.49
N PRO A 196 -15.76 -5.78 4.89
CA PRO A 196 -15.81 -7.24 5.04
C PRO A 196 -15.01 -7.80 6.22
N ARG A 197 -14.43 -6.99 7.11
CA ARG A 197 -13.50 -7.46 8.15
C ARG A 197 -14.17 -7.87 9.44
N SER A 198 -15.25 -7.21 9.84
CA SER A 198 -15.89 -7.38 11.13
C SER A 198 -17.40 -7.59 11.01
N VAL A 199 -18.09 -7.55 12.15
CA VAL A 199 -19.52 -7.82 12.28
C VAL A 199 -20.41 -6.65 11.90
N GLY A 200 -19.89 -5.41 11.94
CA GLY A 200 -20.67 -4.22 11.58
C GLY A 200 -21.03 -4.22 10.09
N THR A 201 -22.28 -3.97 9.77
CA THR A 201 -22.80 -3.92 8.40
C THR A 201 -22.75 -2.52 7.80
N MET A 202 -22.85 -2.42 6.47
CA MET A 202 -23.00 -1.13 5.80
C MET A 202 -24.23 -0.36 6.29
N GLY A 203 -25.34 -1.05 6.55
CA GLY A 203 -26.57 -0.42 7.02
C GLY A 203 -26.44 0.15 8.44
N GLU A 204 -25.72 -0.54 9.33
CA GLU A 204 -25.46 -0.05 10.69
C GLU A 204 -24.54 1.17 10.67
N LEU A 205 -23.46 1.16 9.87
CA LEU A 205 -22.59 2.32 9.74
C LEU A 205 -23.38 3.55 9.23
N LEU A 206 -24.22 3.36 8.21
CA LEU A 206 -25.05 4.46 7.68
C LEU A 206 -25.96 5.06 8.76
N LYS A 207 -26.61 4.20 9.58
CA LYS A 207 -27.45 4.66 10.69
C LYS A 207 -26.66 5.42 11.75
N ILE A 208 -25.45 4.98 12.06
CA ILE A 208 -24.56 5.68 12.99
C ILE A 208 -24.22 7.07 12.47
N ILE A 209 -23.84 7.17 11.18
CA ILE A 209 -23.54 8.46 10.55
C ILE A 209 -24.75 9.39 10.62
N GLN A 210 -25.92 8.92 10.20
CA GLN A 210 -27.18 9.69 10.25
C GLN A 210 -27.51 10.15 11.66
N SER A 211 -27.37 9.27 12.64
CA SER A 211 -27.68 9.58 14.06
C SER A 211 -26.69 10.57 14.66
N ALA A 212 -25.41 10.48 14.32
CA ALA A 212 -24.36 11.34 14.87
C ALA A 212 -24.36 12.74 14.25
N THR A 213 -24.68 12.85 12.96
CA THR A 213 -24.57 14.10 12.19
C THR A 213 -25.93 14.79 11.97
N GLY A 214 -27.03 14.05 12.03
CA GLY A 214 -28.34 14.50 11.60
C GLY A 214 -28.49 14.59 10.06
N TRP A 215 -27.53 14.10 9.29
CA TRP A 215 -27.57 14.12 7.82
C TRP A 215 -28.44 12.98 7.29
N GLU A 216 -29.35 13.29 6.39
CA GLU A 216 -30.13 12.31 5.62
C GLU A 216 -29.29 11.78 4.43
N THR A 217 -28.09 11.28 4.73
CA THR A 217 -27.16 10.77 3.70
C THR A 217 -27.47 9.34 3.29
N THR A 218 -26.95 8.94 2.16
CA THR A 218 -27.06 7.60 1.56
C THR A 218 -25.68 7.03 1.22
N TRP A 219 -25.58 5.72 0.97
CA TRP A 219 -24.33 5.13 0.47
C TRP A 219 -23.91 5.70 -0.88
N PHE A 220 -24.84 6.10 -1.73
CA PHE A 220 -24.50 6.75 -3.00
C PHE A 220 -23.72 8.06 -2.76
N GLU A 221 -24.19 8.89 -1.83
CA GLU A 221 -23.53 10.17 -1.49
C GLU A 221 -22.18 9.94 -0.80
N LEU A 222 -22.09 8.94 0.11
CA LEU A 222 -20.84 8.58 0.77
C LEU A 222 -19.82 8.07 -0.23
N MET A 223 -20.21 7.23 -1.20
CA MET A 223 -19.31 6.79 -2.27
C MET A 223 -18.85 7.97 -3.15
N LYS A 224 -19.74 8.94 -3.44
CA LYS A 224 -19.33 10.18 -4.13
C LYS A 224 -18.38 11.04 -3.29
N LEU A 225 -18.52 11.04 -1.97
CA LEU A 225 -17.58 11.69 -1.06
C LEU A 225 -16.20 11.02 -1.13
N GLY A 226 -16.12 9.69 -1.06
CA GLY A 226 -14.89 8.95 -1.23
C GLY A 226 -14.22 9.19 -2.58
N GLU A 227 -15.01 9.14 -3.67
CA GLU A 227 -14.51 9.44 -5.01
C GLU A 227 -13.96 10.87 -5.12
N ARG A 228 -14.61 11.86 -4.49
CA ARG A 228 -14.12 13.25 -4.42
C ARG A 228 -12.77 13.34 -3.73
N SER A 229 -12.61 12.69 -2.59
CA SER A 229 -11.33 12.67 -1.83
C SER A 229 -10.19 12.09 -2.66
N ILE A 230 -10.40 10.94 -3.30
CA ILE A 230 -9.40 10.30 -4.17
C ILE A 230 -8.96 11.24 -5.31
N ASN A 231 -9.92 11.94 -5.95
CA ASN A 231 -9.62 12.89 -7.02
C ASN A 231 -8.83 14.10 -6.52
N MET A 232 -9.18 14.64 -5.35
CA MET A 232 -8.43 15.76 -4.73
C MET A 232 -7.00 15.35 -4.40
N ALA A 233 -6.81 14.19 -3.79
CA ALA A 233 -5.49 13.65 -3.46
C ALA A 233 -4.65 13.41 -4.74
N ARG A 234 -5.27 12.91 -5.81
CA ARG A 234 -4.60 12.72 -7.11
C ARG A 234 -4.09 14.03 -7.69
N ILE A 235 -4.88 15.10 -7.65
CA ILE A 235 -4.48 16.43 -8.13
C ILE A 235 -3.39 17.02 -7.23
N PHE A 236 -3.51 16.86 -5.91
CA PHE A 236 -2.46 17.29 -4.98
C PHE A 236 -1.12 16.64 -5.32
N ASN A 237 -1.09 15.32 -5.50
CA ASN A 237 0.11 14.58 -5.86
C ASN A 237 0.68 15.03 -7.22
N HIS A 238 -0.19 15.30 -8.20
CA HIS A 238 0.26 15.82 -9.49
C HIS A 238 0.97 17.18 -9.33
N ARG A 239 0.45 18.08 -8.52
CA ARG A 239 1.10 19.37 -8.21
C ARG A 239 2.46 19.19 -7.51
N GLU A 240 2.60 18.15 -6.68
CA GLU A 240 3.86 17.81 -6.00
C GLU A 240 4.84 17.03 -6.91
N GLY A 241 4.51 16.86 -8.19
CA GLY A 241 5.38 16.26 -9.20
C GLY A 241 5.24 14.74 -9.37
N PHE A 242 4.29 14.08 -8.71
CA PHE A 242 3.99 12.68 -8.99
C PHE A 242 3.20 12.53 -10.30
N THR A 243 3.50 11.48 -11.03
CA THR A 243 2.93 11.18 -12.35
C THR A 243 2.41 9.75 -12.41
N SER A 244 1.82 9.36 -13.55
CA SER A 244 1.46 7.96 -13.81
C SER A 244 2.66 6.98 -13.80
N GLN A 245 3.90 7.48 -13.93
CA GLN A 245 5.11 6.65 -13.83
C GLN A 245 5.40 6.21 -12.40
N ASP A 246 4.90 6.94 -11.41
CA ASP A 246 5.01 6.59 -9.99
C ASP A 246 3.97 5.54 -9.56
N ASP A 247 2.95 5.30 -10.40
CA ASP A 247 1.96 4.24 -10.19
C ASP A 247 2.52 2.91 -10.69
N THR A 248 3.42 2.33 -9.95
CA THR A 248 4.17 1.12 -10.33
C THR A 248 4.39 0.18 -9.15
N LEU A 249 4.96 -0.97 -9.42
CA LEU A 249 5.46 -1.91 -8.42
C LEU A 249 6.97 -2.12 -8.57
N PRO A 250 7.68 -2.45 -7.48
CA PRO A 250 9.06 -2.94 -7.57
C PRO A 250 9.20 -4.11 -8.55
N GLU A 251 10.29 -4.12 -9.30
CA GLU A 251 10.55 -5.07 -10.39
C GLU A 251 10.45 -6.53 -9.93
N VAL A 252 10.75 -6.82 -8.67
CA VAL A 252 10.71 -8.18 -8.10
C VAL A 252 9.33 -8.86 -8.25
N PHE A 253 8.24 -8.11 -8.31
CA PHE A 253 6.89 -8.65 -8.45
C PHE A 253 6.52 -9.06 -9.87
N PHE A 254 7.29 -8.62 -10.85
CA PHE A 254 7.18 -9.05 -12.25
C PHE A 254 8.06 -10.27 -12.56
N HIS A 255 8.69 -10.87 -11.52
CA HIS A 255 9.46 -12.10 -11.62
C HIS A 255 8.85 -13.19 -10.74
N ASN A 256 9.01 -14.44 -11.17
CA ASN A 256 8.58 -15.60 -10.40
C ASN A 256 9.28 -15.66 -9.03
N PHE A 257 8.64 -16.31 -8.07
CA PHE A 257 9.31 -16.69 -6.82
C PHE A 257 10.54 -17.52 -7.14
N LYS A 258 11.64 -17.25 -6.45
CA LYS A 258 12.92 -17.96 -6.69
C LYS A 258 12.90 -19.38 -6.12
N ASP A 259 12.25 -19.54 -4.96
CA ASP A 259 12.25 -20.79 -4.18
C ASP A 259 10.95 -20.95 -3.38
N GLY A 260 10.92 -21.94 -2.48
CA GLY A 260 9.76 -22.24 -1.65
C GLY A 260 8.62 -22.94 -2.41
N PRO A 261 7.43 -23.06 -1.78
CA PRO A 261 6.29 -23.78 -2.37
C PRO A 261 5.76 -23.17 -3.67
N LEU A 262 6.05 -21.91 -3.93
CA LEU A 262 5.65 -21.16 -5.14
C LEU A 262 6.84 -20.93 -6.09
N GLY A 263 7.99 -21.57 -5.87
CA GLY A 263 9.18 -21.41 -6.71
C GLY A 263 8.87 -21.64 -8.19
N GLY A 264 9.40 -20.77 -9.06
CA GLY A 264 9.21 -20.83 -10.51
C GLY A 264 7.87 -20.31 -11.03
N GLN A 265 7.00 -19.75 -10.17
CA GLN A 265 5.68 -19.23 -10.56
C GLN A 265 5.33 -17.91 -9.85
N GLY A 266 4.20 -17.32 -10.19
CA GLY A 266 3.60 -16.18 -9.48
C GLY A 266 3.90 -14.81 -10.07
N ALA A 267 4.79 -14.65 -11.06
CA ALA A 267 5.06 -13.35 -11.67
C ALA A 267 3.78 -12.65 -12.12
N ILE A 268 3.63 -11.38 -11.76
CA ILE A 268 2.60 -10.53 -12.36
C ILE A 268 3.04 -10.20 -13.79
N ASN A 269 2.15 -10.38 -14.76
CA ASN A 269 2.44 -9.94 -16.11
C ASN A 269 2.49 -8.40 -16.16
N LYS A 270 3.63 -7.84 -16.57
CA LYS A 270 3.85 -6.39 -16.54
C LYS A 270 2.93 -5.63 -17.50
N GLU A 271 2.67 -6.19 -18.68
CA GLU A 271 1.77 -5.58 -19.67
C GLU A 271 0.32 -5.58 -19.18
N ASP A 272 -0.15 -6.68 -18.60
CA ASP A 272 -1.50 -6.76 -18.05
C ASP A 272 -1.67 -5.87 -16.82
N PHE A 273 -0.64 -5.72 -16.00
CA PHE A 273 -0.63 -4.75 -14.90
C PHE A 273 -0.76 -3.31 -15.43
N GLN A 274 -0.04 -2.95 -16.49
CA GLN A 274 -0.15 -1.62 -17.11
C GLN A 274 -1.54 -1.39 -17.73
N LYS A 275 -2.12 -2.40 -18.37
CA LYS A 275 -3.52 -2.33 -18.86
C LYS A 275 -4.50 -2.11 -17.70
N ALA A 276 -4.30 -2.80 -16.57
CA ALA A 276 -5.14 -2.64 -15.38
C ALA A 276 -5.06 -1.22 -14.79
N LEU A 277 -3.87 -0.60 -14.75
CA LEU A 277 -3.71 0.80 -14.33
C LEU A 277 -4.46 1.76 -15.27
N ARG A 278 -4.28 1.61 -16.58
CA ARG A 278 -5.00 2.42 -17.58
C ARG A 278 -6.51 2.29 -17.44
N LEU A 279 -7.03 1.06 -17.33
CA LEU A 279 -8.45 0.82 -17.11
C LEU A 279 -8.94 1.45 -15.80
N ARG A 280 -8.14 1.38 -14.72
CA ARG A 280 -8.47 2.05 -13.46
C ARG A 280 -8.60 3.55 -13.64
N TYR A 281 -7.70 4.19 -14.40
CA TYR A 281 -7.79 5.61 -14.72
C TYR A 281 -9.08 5.93 -15.46
N GLU A 282 -9.39 5.19 -16.52
CA GLU A 282 -10.61 5.38 -17.31
C GLU A 282 -11.89 5.23 -16.45
N LEU A 283 -11.94 4.19 -15.61
CA LEU A 283 -13.06 3.96 -14.70
C LEU A 283 -13.23 5.06 -13.64
N MET A 284 -12.17 5.81 -13.33
CA MET A 284 -12.22 6.98 -12.45
C MET A 284 -12.53 8.29 -13.21
N GLY A 285 -12.66 8.25 -14.52
CA GLY A 285 -12.80 9.42 -15.35
C GLY A 285 -11.52 10.26 -15.44
N TRP A 286 -10.38 9.59 -15.37
CA TRP A 286 -9.04 10.18 -15.55
C TRP A 286 -8.54 9.95 -16.97
N ASN A 287 -7.57 10.74 -17.39
CA ASN A 287 -6.88 10.49 -18.65
C ASN A 287 -6.08 9.19 -18.55
N ALA A 288 -6.27 8.29 -19.51
CA ALA A 288 -5.69 6.94 -19.49
C ALA A 288 -4.14 6.92 -19.52
N ASP A 289 -3.50 7.93 -20.10
CA ASP A 289 -2.05 7.99 -20.22
C ASP A 289 -1.38 8.70 -19.04
N THR A 290 -2.00 9.77 -18.55
CA THR A 290 -1.42 10.61 -17.50
C THR A 290 -1.95 10.28 -16.10
N GLY A 291 -3.09 9.61 -16.01
CA GLY A 291 -3.77 9.36 -14.73
C GLY A 291 -4.33 10.64 -14.06
N ILE A 292 -4.47 11.73 -14.80
CA ILE A 292 -4.99 13.00 -14.27
C ILE A 292 -6.51 13.05 -14.44
N PRO A 293 -7.27 13.47 -13.42
CA PRO A 293 -8.72 13.67 -13.53
C PRO A 293 -9.11 14.57 -14.70
N THR A 294 -10.14 14.15 -15.47
CA THR A 294 -10.64 14.98 -16.57
C THR A 294 -11.49 16.14 -16.03
N THR A 295 -11.60 17.22 -16.81
CA THR A 295 -12.49 18.34 -16.51
C THR A 295 -13.93 17.87 -16.25
N ALA A 296 -14.43 16.91 -17.04
CA ALA A 296 -15.78 16.36 -16.87
C ALA A 296 -15.94 15.66 -15.51
N LYS A 297 -14.93 14.88 -15.07
CA LYS A 297 -14.94 14.24 -13.76
C LYS A 297 -14.92 15.24 -12.61
N LEU A 298 -14.14 16.31 -12.72
CA LEU A 298 -14.09 17.37 -11.71
C LEU A 298 -15.43 18.08 -11.57
N ILE A 299 -16.08 18.41 -12.69
CA ILE A 299 -17.43 19.01 -12.70
C ILE A 299 -18.46 18.05 -12.07
N GLU A 300 -18.44 16.75 -12.45
CA GLU A 300 -19.33 15.73 -11.87
C GLU A 300 -19.24 15.67 -10.34
N LEU A 301 -18.06 15.88 -9.80
CA LEU A 301 -17.79 15.78 -8.36
C LEU A 301 -17.90 17.12 -7.61
N GLY A 302 -18.24 18.22 -8.28
CA GLY A 302 -18.24 19.58 -7.69
C GLY A 302 -16.83 20.04 -7.28
N LEU A 303 -15.83 19.64 -8.06
CA LEU A 303 -14.42 20.01 -7.91
C LEU A 303 -13.94 20.93 -9.04
N ASP A 304 -14.85 21.66 -9.67
CA ASP A 304 -14.58 22.56 -10.79
C ASP A 304 -13.54 23.65 -10.45
N TRP A 305 -13.44 24.04 -9.19
CA TRP A 305 -12.41 24.94 -8.68
C TRP A 305 -10.96 24.39 -8.79
N LEU A 306 -10.77 23.08 -9.07
CA LEU A 306 -9.47 22.45 -9.31
C LEU A 306 -9.10 22.35 -10.79
N ILE A 307 -9.95 22.79 -11.72
CA ILE A 307 -9.72 22.62 -13.17
C ILE A 307 -8.41 23.30 -13.63
N ASP A 308 -8.06 24.43 -13.06
CA ASP A 308 -6.84 25.14 -13.45
C ASP A 308 -5.56 24.47 -12.90
N GLU A 309 -5.69 23.65 -11.86
CA GLU A 309 -4.56 22.89 -11.30
C GLU A 309 -4.13 21.70 -12.18
N VAL A 310 -5.05 21.15 -12.98
CA VAL A 310 -4.75 20.04 -13.90
C VAL A 310 -4.25 20.49 -15.27
N LYS A 311 -4.28 21.80 -15.56
CA LYS A 311 -3.77 22.40 -16.80
C LYS A 311 -2.30 22.85 -16.69
N ARG A 312 -1.78 22.87 -15.49
CA ARG A 312 -0.37 23.23 -15.19
C ARG A 312 0.54 22.03 -15.34
#